data_3bb5819741549b212a33a25407e8656d
#
_entry.id   3bb5819741549b212a33a25407e8656d
#
_cell.length_a   1.000
_cell.length_b   1.000
_cell.length_c   1.000
_cell.angle_alpha   90.00
_cell.angle_beta   90.00
_cell.angle_gamma   90.00
#
_symmetry.space_group_name_H-M   'P 1'
#
loop_
_entity.id
_entity.type
_entity.pdbx_description
1 polymer ?
#
loop_
_entity_poly.entity_id
_entity_poly.type
_entity_poly.pdbx_seq_one_letter_code
_entity_poly.pdbx_strand_id
1 'polypeptide(L)'
;MNRKGIVTAFLLAAGLLAGREARAQRTYEEMEQLTVNERVTTVVTASEPVRLVDISTDKVAGDQPLDNIVRLKPKEAGHEDGEVLAIVTIVTERYRTQYALVYTTRMREAVTDKEILPREREAYNNPAVSMSTAEMARYARRIWNSPAKIRNGATKAHRVRPIITINH
;
A
#
# COMPACT_ATOMS: atom_id res chain seq x y z
N MET A 1 38.11 -41.38 -7.22
CA MET A 1 37.18 -40.24 -7.14
C MET A 1 36.52 -40.29 -5.78
N ASN A 2 36.71 -39.23 -4.99
CA ASN A 2 36.41 -39.22 -3.54
C ASN A 2 34.93 -38.91 -3.33
N ARG A 3 34.15 -39.90 -2.90
CA ARG A 3 32.70 -39.78 -2.60
C ARG A 3 32.34 -38.65 -1.59
N LYS A 4 33.31 -38.22 -0.77
CA LYS A 4 33.14 -37.14 0.22
C LYS A 4 33.05 -35.75 -0.42
N GLY A 5 33.65 -35.52 -1.59
CA GLY A 5 33.58 -34.21 -2.28
C GLY A 5 32.26 -33.92 -2.97
N ILE A 6 31.52 -34.97 -3.37
CA ILE A 6 30.22 -34.80 -4.05
C ILE A 6 29.11 -34.43 -3.08
N VAL A 7 29.14 -34.97 -1.87
CA VAL A 7 28.14 -34.67 -0.83
C VAL A 7 28.24 -33.20 -0.36
N THR A 8 29.49 -32.70 -0.24
CA THR A 8 29.72 -31.31 0.18
C THR A 8 29.26 -30.31 -0.88
N ALA A 9 29.44 -30.63 -2.17
CA ALA A 9 28.99 -29.77 -3.28
C ALA A 9 27.45 -29.72 -3.38
N PHE A 10 26.75 -30.83 -3.07
CA PHE A 10 25.28 -30.85 -3.08
C PHE A 10 24.68 -30.05 -1.91
N LEU A 11 25.30 -30.06 -0.72
CA LEU A 11 24.85 -29.27 0.45
C LEU A 11 25.05 -27.76 0.23
N LEU A 12 26.11 -27.34 -0.47
CA LEU A 12 26.34 -25.94 -0.83
C LEU A 12 25.36 -25.45 -1.90
N ALA A 13 24.99 -26.28 -2.86
CA ALA A 13 24.00 -25.91 -3.88
C ALA A 13 22.57 -25.82 -3.33
N ALA A 14 22.20 -26.63 -2.34
CA ALA A 14 20.90 -26.55 -1.67
C ALA A 14 20.75 -25.29 -0.81
N GLY A 15 21.85 -24.76 -0.25
CA GLY A 15 21.85 -23.52 0.54
C GLY A 15 21.62 -22.25 -0.30
N LEU A 16 21.99 -22.27 -1.59
CA LEU A 16 21.83 -21.12 -2.50
C LEU A 16 20.41 -20.97 -3.07
N LEU A 17 19.58 -22.01 -3.00
CA LEU A 17 18.18 -21.96 -3.45
C LEU A 17 17.17 -21.53 -2.36
N ALA A 18 17.60 -21.45 -1.10
CA ALA A 18 16.75 -21.01 0.02
C ALA A 18 16.65 -19.49 0.16
N GLY A 19 17.35 -18.71 -0.65
CA GLY A 19 17.32 -17.24 -0.66
C GLY A 19 16.19 -16.65 -1.51
N ARG A 20 15.03 -17.32 -1.65
CA ARG A 20 13.81 -16.63 -2.07
C ARG A 20 13.34 -15.82 -0.89
N GLU A 21 13.54 -14.52 -0.99
CA GLU A 21 12.97 -13.53 -0.09
C GLU A 21 11.52 -13.87 0.20
N ALA A 22 11.27 -14.50 1.35
CA ALA A 22 9.95 -14.46 1.94
C ALA A 22 9.70 -12.99 2.17
N ARG A 23 8.82 -12.36 1.38
CA ARG A 23 8.32 -11.02 1.69
C ARG A 23 7.80 -11.11 3.09
N ALA A 24 8.53 -10.50 4.03
CA ALA A 24 8.15 -10.48 5.42
C ALA A 24 6.74 -9.90 5.50
N GLN A 25 5.81 -10.68 6.03
CA GLN A 25 4.46 -10.22 6.32
C GLN A 25 4.59 -9.27 7.49
N ARG A 26 4.35 -7.97 7.28
CA ARG A 26 4.38 -6.97 8.34
C ARG A 26 3.15 -7.10 9.22
N THR A 27 3.37 -7.13 10.52
CA THR A 27 2.33 -6.94 11.51
C THR A 27 2.15 -5.44 11.79
N TYR A 28 1.01 -5.03 12.38
CA TYR A 28 0.80 -3.62 12.72
C TYR A 28 1.83 -3.09 13.76
N GLU A 29 2.41 -3.97 14.58
CA GLU A 29 3.44 -3.64 15.56
C GLU A 29 4.78 -3.22 14.93
N GLU A 30 5.01 -3.66 13.68
CA GLU A 30 6.21 -3.31 12.91
C GLU A 30 6.00 -2.06 12.03
N MET A 31 4.79 -1.49 12.02
CA MET A 31 4.48 -0.30 11.25
C MET A 31 4.96 0.95 11.99
N GLU A 32 5.31 1.98 11.22
CA GLU A 32 5.51 3.32 11.78
C GLU A 32 4.24 3.79 12.45
N GLN A 33 4.35 4.25 13.70
CA GLN A 33 3.22 4.73 14.48
C GLN A 33 3.14 6.26 14.40
N LEU A 34 1.93 6.78 14.19
CA LEU A 34 1.62 8.19 14.28
C LEU A 34 0.65 8.41 15.44
N THR A 35 1.09 9.15 16.44
CA THR A 35 0.20 9.55 17.55
C THR A 35 -0.78 10.60 17.10
N VAL A 36 -2.07 10.37 17.32
CA VAL A 36 -3.16 11.24 16.88
C VAL A 36 -4.07 11.61 18.05
N ASN A 37 -4.72 12.78 17.95
CA ASN A 37 -5.67 13.27 18.94
C ASN A 37 -6.83 13.98 18.24
N GLU A 38 -8.05 13.93 18.78
CA GLU A 38 -9.25 14.53 18.19
C GLU A 38 -9.21 16.07 18.07
N ARG A 39 -8.28 16.72 18.77
CA ARG A 39 -8.11 18.18 18.73
C ARG A 39 -7.03 18.61 17.73
N VAL A 40 -6.29 17.66 17.18
CA VAL A 40 -5.14 17.91 16.29
C VAL A 40 -5.37 17.22 14.96
N THR A 41 -5.16 17.94 13.87
CA THR A 41 -5.12 17.35 12.53
C THR A 41 -3.67 16.96 12.21
N THR A 42 -3.46 15.69 11.91
CA THR A 42 -2.17 15.19 11.40
C THR A 42 -2.12 15.40 9.89
N VAL A 43 -1.13 16.13 9.42
CA VAL A 43 -0.87 16.38 8.00
C VAL A 43 0.24 15.45 7.54
N VAL A 44 -0.02 14.62 6.55
CA VAL A 44 0.97 13.73 5.95
C VAL A 44 1.31 14.24 4.55
N THR A 45 2.59 14.54 4.33
CA THR A 45 3.10 15.05 3.05
C THR A 45 3.85 13.96 2.30
N ALA A 46 3.39 13.65 1.10
CA ALA A 46 4.05 12.73 0.17
C ALA A 46 5.00 13.50 -0.76
N SER A 47 6.04 12.83 -1.27
CA SER A 47 6.99 13.41 -2.25
C SER A 47 6.45 13.46 -3.68
N GLU A 48 5.28 12.86 -3.92
CA GLU A 48 4.61 12.77 -5.23
C GLU A 48 3.09 12.67 -5.04
N PRO A 49 2.30 12.82 -6.11
CA PRO A 49 0.84 12.74 -6.01
C PRO A 49 0.33 11.44 -5.40
N VAL A 50 -0.55 11.56 -4.43
CA VAL A 50 -1.26 10.45 -3.79
C VAL A 50 -2.40 10.01 -4.70
N ARG A 51 -2.53 8.71 -4.93
CA ARG A 51 -3.55 8.10 -5.79
C ARG A 51 -4.65 7.41 -5.00
N LEU A 52 -4.31 6.93 -3.81
CA LEU A 52 -5.25 6.26 -2.92
C LEU A 52 -4.87 6.53 -1.47
N VAL A 53 -5.87 6.81 -0.66
CA VAL A 53 -5.79 6.76 0.80
C VAL A 53 -6.84 5.77 1.27
N ASP A 54 -6.39 4.73 1.94
CA ASP A 54 -7.25 3.72 2.56
C ASP A 54 -7.12 3.82 4.07
N ILE A 55 -8.25 3.91 4.77
CA ILE A 55 -8.34 4.00 6.24
C ILE A 55 -9.14 2.80 6.72
N SER A 56 -8.52 1.92 7.49
CA SER A 56 -9.09 0.61 7.85
C SER A 56 -10.34 0.65 8.74
N THR A 57 -10.65 1.79 9.36
CA THR A 57 -11.81 1.95 10.25
C THR A 57 -12.51 3.29 10.00
N ASP A 58 -13.72 3.42 10.51
CA ASP A 58 -14.50 4.66 10.49
C ASP A 58 -14.19 5.62 11.65
N LYS A 59 -13.33 5.24 12.61
CA LYS A 59 -12.92 6.05 13.76
C LYS A 59 -12.11 7.29 13.36
N VAL A 60 -11.50 7.27 12.19
CA VAL A 60 -10.64 8.34 11.68
C VAL A 60 -11.25 8.94 10.43
N ALA A 61 -11.31 10.28 10.39
CA ALA A 61 -11.60 11.03 9.18
C ALA A 61 -10.29 11.32 8.42
N GLY A 62 -10.33 11.21 7.11
CA GLY A 62 -9.24 11.59 6.22
C GLY A 62 -9.75 12.35 5.02
N ASP A 63 -8.95 13.31 4.54
CA ASP A 63 -9.17 13.98 3.26
C ASP A 63 -7.83 14.29 2.57
N GLN A 64 -7.92 14.64 1.29
CA GLN A 64 -6.77 14.97 0.45
C GLN A 64 -6.98 16.37 -0.14
N PRO A 65 -6.58 17.43 0.57
CA PRO A 65 -6.79 18.81 0.12
C PRO A 65 -5.90 19.23 -1.06
N LEU A 66 -4.76 18.57 -1.24
CA LEU A 66 -3.82 18.73 -2.35
C LEU A 66 -3.35 17.36 -2.82
N ASP A 67 -2.83 17.30 -4.04
CA ASP A 67 -2.43 16.02 -4.67
C ASP A 67 -1.44 15.20 -3.82
N ASN A 68 -0.58 15.86 -3.05
CA ASN A 68 0.45 15.23 -2.24
C ASN A 68 0.26 15.39 -0.73
N ILE A 69 -0.89 15.89 -0.27
CA ILE A 69 -1.18 16.12 1.15
C ILE A 69 -2.41 15.32 1.56
N VAL A 70 -2.27 14.55 2.63
CA VAL A 70 -3.35 13.84 3.31
C VAL A 70 -3.51 14.39 4.72
N ARG A 71 -4.74 14.70 5.12
CA ARG A 71 -5.06 15.09 6.50
C ARG A 71 -5.82 13.98 7.18
N LEU A 72 -5.43 13.68 8.41
CA LEU A 72 -6.00 12.62 9.23
C LEU A 72 -6.40 13.19 10.60
N LYS A 73 -7.56 12.78 11.10
CA LYS A 73 -8.06 13.22 12.40
C LYS A 73 -9.03 12.19 13.00
N PRO A 74 -8.88 11.80 14.28
CA PRO A 74 -9.90 11.03 14.98
C PRO A 74 -11.25 11.78 14.98
N LYS A 75 -12.35 11.07 14.72
CA LYS A 75 -13.68 11.68 14.66
C LYS A 75 -14.23 12.00 16.04
N GLU A 76 -13.88 11.19 17.03
CA GLU A 76 -14.42 11.25 18.37
C GLU A 76 -13.31 11.27 19.41
N ALA A 77 -13.62 11.80 20.60
CA ALA A 77 -12.81 11.71 21.80
C ALA A 77 -13.18 10.46 22.61
N GLY A 78 -12.41 10.17 23.65
CA GLY A 78 -12.75 9.12 24.62
C GLY A 78 -12.16 7.74 24.31
N HIS A 79 -11.24 7.68 23.39
CA HIS A 79 -10.40 6.48 23.17
C HIS A 79 -9.37 6.32 24.27
N GLU A 80 -8.90 5.09 24.47
CA GLU A 80 -7.84 4.80 25.44
C GLU A 80 -6.48 5.28 24.91
N ASP A 81 -5.62 5.79 25.82
CA ASP A 81 -4.25 6.16 25.46
C ASP A 81 -3.47 4.94 24.97
N GLY A 82 -2.89 5.03 23.78
CA GLY A 82 -2.22 3.89 23.13
C GLY A 82 -3.15 3.00 22.28
N GLU A 83 -4.46 3.27 22.20
CA GLU A 83 -5.36 2.54 21.31
C GLU A 83 -5.00 2.76 19.83
N VAL A 84 -4.89 1.68 19.06
CA VAL A 84 -4.75 1.76 17.60
C VAL A 84 -6.12 2.02 16.98
N LEU A 85 -6.33 3.22 16.46
CA LEU A 85 -7.62 3.62 15.87
C LEU A 85 -7.79 3.10 14.44
N ALA A 86 -6.72 3.14 13.64
CA ALA A 86 -6.76 2.72 12.25
C ALA A 86 -5.36 2.40 11.72
N ILE A 87 -5.30 1.60 10.67
CA ILE A 87 -4.17 1.52 9.77
C ILE A 87 -4.50 2.39 8.56
N VAL A 88 -3.59 3.28 8.20
CA VAL A 88 -3.71 4.12 7.01
C VAL A 88 -2.70 3.67 5.97
N THR A 89 -3.19 3.38 4.77
CA THR A 89 -2.36 3.07 3.60
C THR A 89 -2.42 4.22 2.62
N ILE A 90 -1.27 4.80 2.30
CA ILE A 90 -1.12 5.86 1.30
C ILE A 90 -0.39 5.26 0.10
N VAL A 91 -1.01 5.34 -1.08
CA VAL A 91 -0.47 4.82 -2.34
C VAL A 91 -0.24 5.99 -3.29
N THR A 92 0.95 6.07 -3.81
CA THR A 92 1.35 7.01 -4.86
C THR A 92 1.55 6.26 -6.20
N GLU A 93 2.15 6.88 -7.18
CA GLU A 93 2.46 6.22 -8.44
C GLU A 93 3.57 5.17 -8.32
N ARG A 94 4.55 5.38 -7.43
CA ARG A 94 5.77 4.56 -7.35
C ARG A 94 5.95 3.83 -6.04
N TYR A 95 5.27 4.27 -4.97
CA TYR A 95 5.40 3.64 -3.67
C TYR A 95 4.07 3.61 -2.90
N ARG A 96 4.04 2.76 -1.90
CA ARG A 96 3.03 2.79 -0.83
C ARG A 96 3.73 2.95 0.51
N THR A 97 3.01 3.50 1.47
CA THR A 97 3.42 3.54 2.87
C THR A 97 2.23 3.23 3.76
N GLN A 98 2.49 2.71 4.95
CA GLN A 98 1.47 2.36 5.93
C GLN A 98 1.86 2.91 7.29
N TYR A 99 0.86 3.44 8.00
CA TYR A 99 1.00 3.96 9.35
C TYR A 99 -0.08 3.38 10.26
N ALA A 100 0.30 3.01 11.49
CA ALA A 100 -0.65 2.75 12.56
C ALA A 100 -0.97 4.07 13.28
N LEU A 101 -2.24 4.47 13.30
CA LEU A 101 -2.68 5.65 14.02
C LEU A 101 -3.00 5.27 15.46
N VAL A 102 -2.18 5.74 16.40
CA VAL A 102 -2.26 5.45 17.83
C VAL A 102 -2.82 6.67 18.55
N TYR A 103 -3.91 6.47 19.30
CA TYR A 103 -4.53 7.57 20.03
C TYR A 103 -3.69 8.01 21.22
N THR A 104 -3.60 9.32 21.44
CA THR A 104 -3.04 9.89 22.67
C THR A 104 -3.99 10.88 23.30
N THR A 105 -4.19 10.76 24.60
CA THR A 105 -4.96 11.74 25.40
C THR A 105 -4.21 13.06 25.57
N ARG A 106 -2.90 13.06 25.32
CA ARG A 106 -2.01 14.20 25.47
C ARG A 106 -1.84 14.93 24.15
N MET A 107 -2.66 15.97 23.91
CA MET A 107 -2.67 16.74 22.65
C MET A 107 -1.26 17.16 22.17
N ARG A 108 -0.35 17.48 23.09
CA ARG A 108 1.03 17.90 22.74
C ARG A 108 1.91 16.77 22.18
N GLU A 109 1.51 15.53 22.35
CA GLU A 109 2.23 14.34 21.83
C GLU A 109 1.67 13.90 20.48
N ALA A 110 0.55 14.49 20.04
CA ALA A 110 0.00 14.22 18.73
C ALA A 110 0.89 14.79 17.62
N VAL A 111 1.12 14.00 16.60
CA VAL A 111 1.87 14.40 15.40
C VAL A 111 1.05 15.39 14.59
N THR A 112 1.59 16.58 14.35
CA THR A 112 0.92 17.62 13.54
C THR A 112 1.34 17.58 12.09
N ASP A 113 2.60 17.21 11.82
CA ASP A 113 3.16 17.17 10.48
C ASP A 113 4.07 15.96 10.32
N LYS A 114 3.89 15.22 9.24
CA LYS A 114 4.63 14.01 8.90
C LYS A 114 5.02 14.02 7.43
N GLU A 115 6.30 14.07 7.13
CA GLU A 115 6.82 13.82 5.80
C GLU A 115 7.09 12.31 5.61
N ILE A 116 6.69 11.74 4.46
CA ILE A 116 6.98 10.34 4.12
C ILE A 116 8.45 10.21 3.72
N LEU A 117 9.25 9.63 4.61
CA LEU A 117 10.69 9.46 4.39
C LEU A 117 10.98 8.31 3.39
N PRO A 118 12.11 8.33 2.67
CA PRO A 118 12.48 7.28 1.72
C PRO A 118 12.48 5.86 2.32
N ARG A 119 12.88 5.70 3.59
CA ARG A 119 12.90 4.41 4.30
C ARG A 119 11.50 3.83 4.58
N GLU A 120 10.47 4.66 4.56
CA GLU A 120 9.08 4.28 4.84
C GLU A 120 8.34 3.87 3.56
N ARG A 121 8.98 4.04 2.40
CA ARG A 121 8.40 3.79 1.09
C ARG A 121 8.63 2.35 0.67
N GLU A 122 7.57 1.63 0.46
CA GLU A 122 7.64 0.33 -0.20
C GLU A 122 7.45 0.52 -1.70
N ALA A 123 8.37 0.00 -2.51
CA ALA A 123 8.23 0.05 -3.95
C ALA A 123 6.89 -0.59 -4.37
N TYR A 124 6.08 0.20 -5.05
CA TYR A 124 4.82 -0.24 -5.60
C TYR A 124 4.93 -0.28 -7.12
N ASN A 125 5.00 -1.50 -7.66
CA ASN A 125 5.00 -1.67 -9.10
C ASN A 125 3.56 -1.58 -9.61
N ASN A 126 3.13 -0.37 -9.97
CA ASN A 126 1.84 -0.16 -10.63
C ASN A 126 2.00 -0.50 -12.13
N PRO A 127 1.45 -1.63 -12.60
CA PRO A 127 1.60 -2.01 -14.01
C PRO A 127 1.03 -0.97 -14.98
N ALA A 128 0.04 -0.16 -14.54
CA ALA A 128 -0.54 0.90 -15.37
C ALA A 128 0.43 2.08 -15.59
N VAL A 129 1.34 2.34 -14.64
CA VAL A 129 2.34 3.42 -14.73
C VAL A 129 3.64 2.93 -15.38
N SER A 130 4.00 1.66 -15.17
CA SER A 130 5.22 1.06 -15.71
C SER A 130 5.11 0.62 -17.18
N MET A 131 3.88 0.52 -17.70
CA MET A 131 3.64 0.13 -19.09
C MET A 131 3.68 1.34 -20.03
N SER A 132 4.44 1.25 -21.12
CA SER A 132 4.33 2.19 -22.23
C SER A 132 2.94 2.11 -22.85
N THR A 133 2.50 3.19 -23.51
CA THR A 133 1.20 3.23 -24.21
C THR A 133 1.02 2.06 -25.19
N ALA A 134 2.11 1.62 -25.84
CA ALA A 134 2.10 0.48 -26.74
C ALA A 134 1.90 -0.86 -26.01
N GLU A 135 2.49 -1.01 -24.84
CA GLU A 135 2.33 -2.20 -23.98
C GLU A 135 0.94 -2.27 -23.36
N MET A 136 0.40 -1.13 -22.90
CA MET A 136 -0.98 -1.03 -22.44
C MET A 136 -1.98 -1.42 -23.54
N ALA A 137 -1.77 -0.97 -24.77
CA ALA A 137 -2.62 -1.35 -25.89
C ALA A 137 -2.52 -2.86 -26.22
N ARG A 138 -1.35 -3.45 -26.09
CA ARG A 138 -1.15 -4.92 -26.27
C ARG A 138 -1.81 -5.70 -25.12
N TYR A 139 -1.69 -5.23 -23.90
CA TYR A 139 -2.31 -5.85 -22.72
C TYR A 139 -3.84 -5.79 -22.79
N ALA A 140 -4.41 -4.63 -23.14
CA ALA A 140 -5.83 -4.45 -23.35
C ALA A 140 -6.38 -5.36 -24.45
N ARG A 141 -5.68 -5.50 -25.59
CA ARG A 141 -6.05 -6.43 -26.68
C ARG A 141 -6.00 -7.89 -26.21
N ARG A 142 -5.02 -8.27 -25.40
CA ARG A 142 -4.90 -9.64 -24.88
C ARG A 142 -6.04 -10.00 -23.96
N ILE A 143 -6.45 -9.08 -23.06
CA ILE A 143 -7.59 -9.27 -22.17
C ILE A 143 -8.89 -9.34 -22.98
N TRP A 144 -9.05 -8.47 -23.97
CA TRP A 144 -10.26 -8.42 -24.82
C TRP A 144 -10.41 -9.67 -25.68
N ASN A 145 -9.32 -10.21 -26.21
CA ASN A 145 -9.31 -11.38 -27.06
C ASN A 145 -9.12 -12.71 -26.29
N SER A 146 -8.95 -12.65 -24.97
CA SER A 146 -8.89 -13.84 -24.14
C SER A 146 -10.27 -14.47 -24.10
N PRO A 147 -10.46 -15.71 -24.61
CA PRO A 147 -11.75 -16.37 -24.48
C PRO A 147 -12.02 -16.53 -22.98
N ALA A 148 -12.98 -15.75 -22.48
CA ALA A 148 -13.48 -15.94 -21.13
C ALA A 148 -13.98 -17.39 -21.04
N LYS A 149 -13.26 -18.24 -20.33
CA LYS A 149 -13.73 -19.55 -19.92
C LYS A 149 -14.87 -19.31 -18.94
N ILE A 150 -16.06 -19.05 -19.51
CA ILE A 150 -17.32 -18.97 -18.75
C ILE A 150 -17.56 -20.38 -18.23
N ARG A 151 -17.12 -20.66 -17.01
CA ARG A 151 -17.67 -21.73 -16.21
C ARG A 151 -19.08 -21.27 -15.84
N ASN A 152 -20.07 -21.95 -16.39
CA ASN A 152 -21.51 -21.74 -16.16
C ASN A 152 -21.80 -21.54 -14.67
N GLY A 153 -22.17 -20.33 -14.31
CA GLY A 153 -22.67 -19.92 -13.02
C GLY A 153 -23.21 -18.51 -13.19
N ALA A 154 -24.53 -18.41 -13.34
CA ALA A 154 -25.26 -17.20 -13.64
C ALA A 154 -24.97 -16.09 -12.61
N THR A 155 -24.30 -15.02 -13.02
CA THR A 155 -24.45 -13.70 -12.40
C THR A 155 -24.27 -12.65 -13.50
N LYS A 156 -25.31 -11.83 -13.71
CA LYS A 156 -25.33 -10.72 -14.66
C LYS A 156 -24.23 -9.73 -14.33
N ALA A 157 -23.12 -9.76 -15.04
CA ALA A 157 -22.09 -8.75 -14.94
C ALA A 157 -22.55 -7.48 -15.65
N HIS A 158 -22.69 -6.40 -14.90
CA HIS A 158 -22.85 -5.05 -15.43
C HIS A 158 -21.61 -4.68 -16.25
N ARG A 159 -21.81 -4.37 -17.52
CA ARG A 159 -20.77 -3.97 -18.45
C ARG A 159 -20.31 -2.55 -18.13
N VAL A 160 -19.26 -2.41 -17.34
CA VAL A 160 -18.58 -1.11 -17.14
C VAL A 160 -17.72 -0.84 -18.37
N ARG A 161 -18.02 0.22 -19.11
CA ARG A 161 -17.17 0.73 -20.18
C ARG A 161 -16.08 1.60 -19.54
N PRO A 162 -14.79 1.38 -19.83
CA PRO A 162 -13.76 2.31 -19.38
C PRO A 162 -13.92 3.65 -20.12
N ILE A 163 -14.04 4.74 -19.37
CA ILE A 163 -13.99 6.09 -19.89
C ILE A 163 -12.51 6.44 -20.04
N ILE A 164 -12.01 6.49 -21.27
CA ILE A 164 -10.67 7.00 -21.57
C ILE A 164 -10.84 8.51 -21.78
N THR A 165 -10.43 9.30 -20.79
CA THR A 165 -10.32 10.76 -20.97
C THR A 165 -8.93 11.07 -21.52
N ILE A 166 -8.86 11.47 -22.77
CA ILE A 166 -7.63 11.98 -23.40
C ILE A 166 -7.66 13.50 -23.21
N ASN A 167 -6.79 14.01 -22.34
CA ASN A 167 -6.53 15.45 -22.27
C ASN A 167 -5.46 15.80 -23.31
N HIS A 168 -5.80 16.72 -24.20
CA HIS A 168 -4.90 17.40 -25.13
C HIS A 168 -4.13 18.51 -24.40
#